data_7ab7d8899b9dcc2b9c1fa75139d112c6
#
_entry.id   7ab7d8899b9dcc2b9c1fa75139d112c6
#
_cell.length_a   1.000
_cell.length_b   1.000
_cell.length_c   1.000
_cell.angle_alpha   90.00
_cell.angle_beta   90.00
_cell.angle_gamma   90.00
#
_symmetry.space_group_name_H-M   'P 1'
#
loop_
_entity.id
_entity.type
_entity.pdbx_description
1 polymer ?
#
loop_
_entity_poly.entity_id
_entity_poly.type
_entity_poly.pdbx_seq_one_letter_code
_entity_poly.pdbx_strand_id
1 'polypeptide(L)'
;MKKVLVVDDSETIRQHVAEALTRNGFQVIEASDGAAGLQRTEQHNFSMIILDVNMPLLNGLEMLERLKQDPKTASIPVLMLTTEAQRSMIERARQNGAKAWLIKPIKVESLASTVNKLLLQQGTS
;
A
#
# COMPACT_ATOMS: atom_id res chain seq x y z
N MET A 1 -7.99 -8.22 -14.54
CA MET A 1 -8.01 -8.17 -13.07
C MET A 1 -6.94 -7.20 -12.58
N LYS A 2 -7.32 -6.29 -11.71
CA LYS A 2 -6.38 -5.29 -11.18
C LYS A 2 -5.48 -5.92 -10.14
N LYS A 3 -4.20 -5.56 -10.18
CA LYS A 3 -3.20 -6.07 -9.25
C LYS A 3 -2.92 -5.05 -8.16
N VAL A 4 -2.83 -5.53 -6.92
CA VAL A 4 -2.49 -4.72 -5.75
C VAL A 4 -1.27 -5.34 -5.08
N LEU A 5 -0.27 -4.52 -4.78
CA LEU A 5 0.90 -4.96 -4.03
C LEU A 5 0.65 -4.65 -2.55
N VAL A 6 0.87 -5.64 -1.68
CA VAL A 6 0.75 -5.48 -0.24
C VAL A 6 2.12 -5.73 0.38
N VAL A 7 2.68 -4.72 1.04
CA VAL A 7 4.00 -4.77 1.66
C VAL A 7 3.86 -4.57 3.17
N ASP A 8 4.13 -5.60 3.94
CA ASP A 8 4.06 -5.56 5.40
C ASP A 8 4.92 -6.71 5.94
N ASP A 9 5.70 -6.48 6.99
CA ASP A 9 6.55 -7.52 7.56
C ASP A 9 5.75 -8.57 8.36
N SER A 10 4.49 -8.27 8.70
CA SER A 10 3.61 -9.19 9.39
C SER A 10 2.87 -10.08 8.39
N GLU A 11 3.15 -11.37 8.43
CA GLU A 11 2.44 -12.33 7.58
C GLU A 11 0.94 -12.34 7.86
N THR A 12 0.56 -12.22 9.13
CA THR A 12 -0.84 -12.18 9.53
C THR A 12 -1.57 -10.99 8.91
N ILE A 13 -0.96 -9.81 8.94
CA ILE A 13 -1.55 -8.61 8.34
C ILE A 13 -1.65 -8.78 6.82
N ARG A 14 -0.58 -9.27 6.17
CA ARG A 14 -0.59 -9.48 4.72
C ARG A 14 -1.72 -10.43 4.31
N GLN A 15 -1.88 -11.54 5.04
CA GLN A 15 -2.93 -12.52 4.74
C GLN A 15 -4.32 -11.93 4.93
N HIS A 16 -4.51 -11.14 5.98
CA HIS A 16 -5.79 -10.50 6.26
C HIS A 16 -6.17 -9.53 5.14
N VAL A 17 -5.23 -8.69 4.74
CA VAL A 17 -5.43 -7.71 3.67
C VAL A 17 -5.63 -8.41 2.32
N ALA A 18 -4.79 -9.41 2.02
CA ALA A 18 -4.88 -10.15 0.76
C ALA A 18 -6.22 -10.87 0.62
N GLU A 19 -6.70 -11.48 1.70
CA GLU A 19 -7.99 -12.17 1.68
C GLU A 19 -9.14 -11.21 1.37
N ALA A 20 -9.14 -10.05 2.04
CA ALA A 20 -10.17 -9.05 1.83
C ALA A 20 -10.18 -8.53 0.38
N LEU A 21 -8.99 -8.26 -0.17
CA LEU A 21 -8.88 -7.76 -1.54
C LEU A 21 -9.24 -8.83 -2.58
N THR A 22 -8.83 -10.07 -2.34
CA THR A 22 -9.14 -11.16 -3.25
C THR A 22 -10.65 -11.37 -3.34
N ARG A 23 -11.35 -11.26 -2.21
CA ARG A 23 -12.81 -11.35 -2.19
C ARG A 23 -13.48 -10.24 -3.00
N ASN A 24 -12.80 -9.12 -3.17
CA ASN A 24 -13.31 -7.98 -3.94
C ASN A 24 -12.80 -7.99 -5.39
N GLY A 25 -12.23 -9.08 -5.84
CA GLY A 25 -11.87 -9.27 -7.24
C GLY A 25 -10.48 -8.78 -7.64
N PHE A 26 -9.62 -8.46 -6.68
CA PHE A 26 -8.25 -8.05 -6.98
C PHE A 26 -7.29 -9.24 -6.97
N GLN A 27 -6.25 -9.15 -7.78
CA GLN A 27 -5.11 -10.06 -7.69
C GLN A 27 -4.10 -9.43 -6.75
N VAL A 28 -3.67 -10.15 -5.72
CA VAL A 28 -2.76 -9.62 -4.70
C VAL A 28 -1.39 -10.26 -4.84
N ILE A 29 -0.38 -9.42 -4.85
CA ILE A 29 1.03 -9.82 -4.79
C ILE A 29 1.56 -9.31 -3.45
N GLU A 30 2.29 -10.15 -2.72
CA GLU A 30 2.75 -9.81 -1.37
C GLU A 30 4.27 -9.64 -1.34
N ALA A 31 4.73 -8.78 -0.43
CA ALA A 31 6.15 -8.63 -0.13
C ALA A 31 6.30 -8.41 1.37
N SER A 32 7.35 -8.97 1.96
CA SER A 32 7.56 -8.92 3.41
C SER A 32 8.41 -7.73 3.87
N ASP A 33 9.01 -7.00 2.94
CA ASP A 33 9.81 -5.81 3.25
C ASP A 33 9.87 -4.87 2.05
N GLY A 34 10.46 -3.68 2.26
CA GLY A 34 10.51 -2.66 1.23
C GLY A 34 11.34 -3.06 0.01
N ALA A 35 12.45 -3.75 0.23
CA ALA A 35 13.32 -4.18 -0.88
C ALA A 35 12.59 -5.18 -1.77
N ALA A 36 11.92 -6.17 -1.16
CA ALA A 36 11.11 -7.14 -1.90
C ALA A 36 9.97 -6.45 -2.63
N GLY A 37 9.33 -5.46 -1.98
CA GLY A 37 8.26 -4.68 -2.59
C GLY A 37 8.72 -3.95 -3.84
N LEU A 38 9.86 -3.28 -3.78
CA LEU A 38 10.42 -2.58 -4.94
C LEU A 38 10.73 -3.55 -6.07
N GLN A 39 11.25 -4.73 -5.74
CA GLN A 39 11.52 -5.77 -6.71
C GLN A 39 10.25 -6.23 -7.41
N ARG A 40 9.13 -6.37 -6.67
CA ARG A 40 7.84 -6.72 -7.26
C ARG A 40 7.37 -5.67 -8.26
N THR A 41 7.63 -4.38 -8.01
CA THR A 41 7.22 -3.32 -8.92
C THR A 41 7.95 -3.38 -10.26
N GLU A 42 9.11 -4.01 -10.31
CA GLU A 42 9.84 -4.24 -11.56
C GLU A 42 9.24 -5.39 -12.37
N GLN A 43 8.57 -6.32 -11.69
CA GLN A 43 8.05 -7.53 -12.31
C GLN A 43 6.57 -7.41 -12.73
N HIS A 44 5.82 -6.51 -12.12
CA HIS A 44 4.38 -6.37 -12.32
C HIS A 44 3.98 -4.92 -12.42
N ASN A 45 2.84 -4.69 -13.08
CA ASN A 45 2.19 -3.38 -13.08
C ASN A 45 1.05 -3.39 -12.06
N PHE A 46 1.10 -2.49 -11.09
CA PHE A 46 0.12 -2.44 -10.02
C PHE A 46 -0.84 -1.27 -10.20
N SER A 47 -2.11 -1.50 -9.82
CA SER A 47 -3.12 -0.45 -9.76
C SER A 47 -3.05 0.31 -8.44
N MET A 48 -2.48 -0.30 -7.42
CA MET A 48 -2.37 0.28 -6.08
C MET A 48 -1.28 -0.44 -5.30
N ILE A 49 -0.68 0.27 -4.36
CA ILE A 49 0.28 -0.31 -3.41
C ILE A 49 -0.20 -0.02 -2.01
N ILE A 50 -0.29 -1.06 -1.18
CA ILE A 50 -0.61 -0.95 0.25
C ILE A 50 0.68 -1.20 1.01
N LEU A 51 1.08 -0.28 1.85
CA LEU A 51 2.43 -0.19 2.39
C LEU A 51 2.43 0.10 3.87
N ASP A 52 3.03 -0.81 4.66
CA ASP A 52 3.23 -0.60 6.09
C ASP A 52 4.31 0.44 6.33
N VAL A 53 4.07 1.33 7.27
CA VAL A 53 5.05 2.37 7.64
C VAL A 53 6.27 1.76 8.31
N ASN A 54 6.06 0.84 9.24
CA ASN A 54 7.14 0.33 10.10
C ASN A 54 7.61 -1.05 9.67
N MET A 55 8.71 -1.08 8.92
CA MET A 55 9.33 -2.33 8.46
C MET A 55 10.83 -2.30 8.71
N PRO A 56 11.48 -3.45 8.90
CA PRO A 56 12.93 -3.50 9.03
C PRO A 56 13.62 -3.16 7.71
N LEU A 57 14.87 -2.72 7.80
CA LEU A 57 15.76 -2.38 6.69
C LEU A 57 15.30 -1.14 5.93
N LEU A 58 14.30 -1.24 5.08
CA LEU A 58 13.76 -0.10 4.34
C LEU A 58 12.32 0.14 4.84
N ASN A 59 12.11 1.22 5.59
CA ASN A 59 10.78 1.50 6.14
C ASN A 59 9.83 2.02 5.05
N GLY A 60 8.54 2.07 5.40
CA GLY A 60 7.51 2.44 4.43
C GLY A 60 7.66 3.84 3.87
N LEU A 61 8.12 4.80 4.68
CA LEU A 61 8.31 6.17 4.19
C LEU A 61 9.44 6.25 3.18
N GLU A 62 10.53 5.53 3.41
CA GLU A 62 11.64 5.47 2.47
C GLU A 62 11.22 4.78 1.16
N MET A 63 10.45 3.70 1.27
CA MET A 63 9.93 3.03 0.08
C MET A 63 9.00 3.95 -0.71
N LEU A 64 8.14 4.69 0.00
CA LEU A 64 7.23 5.65 -0.64
C LEU A 64 8.02 6.70 -1.44
N GLU A 65 9.08 7.25 -0.85
CA GLU A 65 9.93 8.21 -1.54
C GLU A 65 10.51 7.63 -2.83
N ARG A 66 11.01 6.40 -2.76
CA ARG A 66 11.58 5.73 -3.94
C ARG A 66 10.54 5.48 -5.02
N LEU A 67 9.33 5.07 -4.62
CA LEU A 67 8.24 4.85 -5.57
C LEU A 67 7.88 6.16 -6.31
N LYS A 68 7.88 7.28 -5.60
CA LYS A 68 7.51 8.56 -6.19
C LYS A 68 8.61 9.18 -7.04
N GLN A 69 9.86 8.74 -6.87
CA GLN A 69 10.98 9.19 -7.70
C GLN A 69 11.11 8.42 -9.01
N ASP A 70 10.51 7.24 -9.10
CA ASP A 70 10.58 6.40 -10.30
C ASP A 70 9.37 6.68 -11.20
N PRO A 71 9.58 7.15 -12.44
CA PRO A 71 8.46 7.43 -13.35
C PRO A 71 7.52 6.24 -13.56
N LYS A 72 8.02 5.03 -13.46
CA LYS A 72 7.23 3.81 -13.63
C LYS A 72 6.19 3.65 -12.53
N THR A 73 6.50 4.09 -11.30
CA THR A 73 5.64 3.87 -10.14
C THR A 73 5.07 5.16 -9.54
N ALA A 74 5.54 6.31 -9.99
CA ALA A 74 5.18 7.60 -9.37
C ALA A 74 3.67 7.88 -9.38
N SER A 75 2.94 7.40 -10.37
CA SER A 75 1.50 7.64 -10.49
C SER A 75 0.64 6.60 -9.78
N ILE A 76 1.24 5.52 -9.27
CA ILE A 76 0.48 4.46 -8.58
C ILE A 76 0.03 4.98 -7.21
N PRO A 77 -1.27 4.93 -6.88
CA PRO A 77 -1.74 5.37 -5.57
C PRO A 77 -1.22 4.46 -4.46
N VAL A 78 -0.76 5.06 -3.37
CA VAL A 78 -0.21 4.34 -2.22
C VAL A 78 -1.10 4.57 -1.01
N LEU A 79 -1.54 3.48 -0.39
CA LEU A 79 -2.29 3.46 0.84
C LEU A 79 -1.35 3.00 1.96
N MET A 80 -1.16 3.85 2.97
CA MET A 80 -0.27 3.53 4.09
C MET A 80 -1.03 2.79 5.19
N LEU A 81 -0.36 1.83 5.83
CA LEU A 81 -0.86 1.16 7.03
C LEU A 81 -0.05 1.63 8.22
N THR A 82 -0.72 2.13 9.25
CA THR A 82 -0.05 2.69 10.45
C THR A 82 -0.69 2.16 11.72
N THR A 83 0.04 2.25 12.83
CA THR A 83 -0.53 2.02 14.17
C THR A 83 -0.85 3.38 14.79
N GLU A 84 -1.58 3.39 15.92
CA GLU A 84 -1.82 4.62 16.65
C GLU A 84 -0.50 5.29 17.08
N ALA A 85 0.49 4.47 17.45
CA ALA A 85 1.81 4.98 17.84
C ALA A 85 2.53 5.68 16.69
N GLN A 86 2.18 5.35 15.45
CA GLN A 86 2.82 5.90 14.24
C GLN A 86 2.01 7.02 13.60
N ARG A 87 0.94 7.45 14.25
CA ARG A 87 0.01 8.42 13.68
C ARG A 87 0.67 9.74 13.27
N SER A 88 1.72 10.14 13.99
CA SER A 88 2.47 11.35 13.65
C SER A 88 3.16 11.27 12.29
N MET A 89 3.32 10.07 11.74
CA MET A 89 3.95 9.86 10.45
C MET A 89 3.00 10.05 9.27
N ILE A 90 1.70 10.15 9.52
CA ILE A 90 0.68 10.29 8.47
C ILE A 90 0.91 11.55 7.64
N GLU A 91 1.16 12.68 8.28
CA GLU A 91 1.38 13.94 7.57
C GLU A 91 2.61 13.85 6.67
N ARG A 92 3.67 13.21 7.15
CA ARG A 92 4.89 13.02 6.38
C ARG A 92 4.64 12.13 5.16
N ALA A 93 3.84 11.06 5.33
CA ALA A 93 3.48 10.19 4.23
C ALA A 93 2.64 10.94 3.20
N ARG A 94 1.70 11.76 3.65
CA ARG A 94 0.85 12.56 2.77
C ARG A 94 1.69 13.53 1.95
N GLN A 95 2.65 14.19 2.57
CA GLN A 95 3.55 15.12 1.88
C GLN A 95 4.40 14.40 0.83
N ASN A 96 4.72 13.14 1.06
CA ASN A 96 5.49 12.33 0.12
C ASN A 96 4.61 11.64 -0.93
N GLY A 97 3.33 11.98 -0.98
CA GLY A 97 2.45 11.54 -2.05
C GLY A 97 1.54 10.35 -1.75
N ALA A 98 1.47 9.89 -0.50
CA ALA A 98 0.49 8.87 -0.13
C ALA A 98 -0.92 9.44 -0.27
N LYS A 99 -1.84 8.64 -0.80
CA LYS A 99 -3.21 9.09 -1.08
C LYS A 99 -4.17 8.82 0.07
N ALA A 100 -3.87 7.84 0.90
CA ALA A 100 -4.73 7.45 2.01
C ALA A 100 -3.91 6.70 3.06
N TRP A 101 -4.52 6.47 4.21
CA TRP A 101 -3.93 5.67 5.29
C TRP A 101 -5.04 5.00 6.09
N LEU A 102 -4.71 3.84 6.66
CA LEU A 102 -5.58 3.13 7.58
C LEU A 102 -4.80 2.79 8.84
N ILE A 103 -5.46 2.89 9.97
CA ILE A 103 -4.83 2.60 11.27
C ILE A 103 -5.15 1.16 11.67
N LYS A 104 -4.11 0.42 12.07
CA LYS A 104 -4.26 -0.96 12.55
C LYS A 104 -4.95 -0.97 13.92
N PRO A 105 -5.80 -1.94 14.22
CA PRO A 105 -6.17 -3.11 13.42
C PRO A 105 -7.07 -2.75 12.24
N ILE A 106 -6.81 -3.37 11.08
CA ILE A 106 -7.48 -3.02 9.83
C ILE A 106 -8.84 -3.74 9.74
N LYS A 107 -9.88 -2.96 9.50
CA LYS A 107 -11.24 -3.51 9.29
C LYS A 107 -11.46 -3.73 7.81
N VAL A 108 -12.03 -4.89 7.46
CA VAL A 108 -12.27 -5.26 6.07
C VAL A 108 -13.11 -4.22 5.34
N GLU A 109 -14.17 -3.72 5.99
CA GLU A 109 -15.06 -2.72 5.39
C GLU A 109 -14.33 -1.41 5.08
N SER A 110 -13.49 -0.96 6.00
CA SER A 110 -12.71 0.26 5.81
C SER A 110 -11.70 0.10 4.69
N LEU A 111 -11.04 -1.05 4.62
CA LEU A 111 -10.08 -1.35 3.57
C LEU A 111 -10.75 -1.36 2.20
N ALA A 112 -11.85 -2.10 2.06
CA ALA A 112 -12.56 -2.20 0.78
C ALA A 112 -13.07 -0.84 0.33
N SER A 113 -13.65 -0.06 1.23
CA SER A 113 -14.16 1.28 0.94
C SER A 113 -13.04 2.21 0.46
N THR A 114 -11.91 2.21 1.17
CA THR A 114 -10.78 3.07 0.83
C THR A 114 -10.17 2.69 -0.52
N VAL A 115 -9.99 1.40 -0.77
CA VAL A 115 -9.43 0.91 -2.03
C VAL A 115 -10.33 1.30 -3.20
N ASN A 116 -11.63 1.06 -3.07
CA ASN A 116 -12.57 1.41 -4.14
C ASN A 116 -12.59 2.91 -4.41
N LYS A 117 -12.53 3.73 -3.36
CA LYS A 117 -12.51 5.18 -3.48
C LYS A 117 -11.27 5.65 -4.25
N LEU A 118 -10.10 5.11 -3.93
CA LEU A 118 -8.86 5.48 -4.60
C LEU A 118 -8.87 5.09 -6.08
N LEU A 119 -9.41 3.92 -6.40
CA LEU A 119 -9.49 3.47 -7.78
C LEU A 119 -10.50 4.27 -8.60
N LEU A 120 -11.61 4.69 -7.99
CA LEU A 120 -12.59 5.55 -8.65
C LEU A 120 -11.99 6.92 -8.99
N GLN A 121 -11.20 7.49 -8.09
CA GLN A 121 -10.53 8.76 -8.33
C GLN A 121 -9.59 8.66 -9.55
N GLN A 122 -8.91 7.54 -9.70
CA GLN A 122 -8.06 7.31 -10.86
C GLN A 122 -8.88 7.14 -12.14
N GLY A 123 -10.01 6.47 -12.04
CA GLY A 123 -10.86 6.21 -13.19
C GLY A 123 -11.52 7.45 -13.77
N THR A 124 -11.57 8.54 -13.02
CA THR A 124 -12.21 9.80 -13.45
C THR A 124 -11.23 10.82 -14.01
N SER A 125 -9.97 10.51 -13.93
CA SER A 125 -8.94 11.45 -14.40
C SER A 125 -8.77 11.43 -15.91
#